data_fd0111ef009446295e9bf2dc29872879
#
_entry.id   fd0111ef009446295e9bf2dc29872879
#
_cell.length_a   1.000
_cell.length_b   1.000
_cell.length_c   1.000
_cell.angle_alpha   90.00
_cell.angle_beta   90.00
_cell.angle_gamma   90.00
#
_symmetry.space_group_name_H-M   'P 1'
#
loop_
_entity.id
_entity.type
_entity.pdbx_description
1 polymer ?
#
loop_
_entity_poly.entity_id
_entity_poly.type
_entity_poly.pdbx_seq_one_letter_code
_entity_poly.pdbx_strand_id
1 'polypeptide(L)'
;MKNIFIILICAFTLIPAEKIEAQEKDVTENIQDIIAKKQFTFLAETAVPSNFRSRPLSFGYDMQVAPDSVISHLPYFGRAYSAPIDPSKGGIQFISTDFTYQVEEKDKGGWIVTILPKDYGDVQQMYLHVTETGYATLHVVSTFRQPISFHGRVKERRFVRAF
;
A
#
# COMPACT_ATOMS: atom_id res chain seq x y z
N MET A 1 -65.94 -19.23 -15.31
CA MET A 1 -65.08 -18.35 -14.51
C MET A 1 -63.84 -19.16 -14.19
N LYS A 2 -62.75 -18.95 -14.95
CA LYS A 2 -61.48 -19.69 -14.83
C LYS A 2 -60.50 -18.85 -14.04
N ASN A 3 -60.12 -19.31 -12.85
CA ASN A 3 -59.06 -18.66 -12.06
C ASN A 3 -57.70 -19.11 -12.60
N ILE A 4 -56.97 -18.17 -13.17
CA ILE A 4 -55.57 -18.36 -13.60
C ILE A 4 -54.70 -18.03 -12.40
N PHE A 5 -54.09 -19.05 -11.78
CA PHE A 5 -53.06 -18.92 -10.75
C PHE A 5 -51.74 -18.59 -11.43
N ILE A 6 -51.28 -17.36 -11.35
CA ILE A 6 -49.96 -16.95 -11.81
C ILE A 6 -48.97 -17.34 -10.71
N ILE A 7 -48.20 -18.41 -10.94
CA ILE A 7 -47.05 -18.79 -10.11
C ILE A 7 -45.86 -17.91 -10.53
N LEU A 8 -45.56 -16.91 -9.72
CA LEU A 8 -44.37 -16.10 -9.86
C LEU A 8 -43.14 -16.89 -9.36
N ILE A 9 -42.41 -17.55 -10.26
CA ILE A 9 -41.18 -18.25 -9.94
C ILE A 9 -40.09 -17.19 -9.76
N CYS A 10 -39.77 -16.88 -8.49
CA CYS A 10 -38.59 -16.11 -8.14
C CYS A 10 -37.36 -16.96 -8.45
N ALA A 11 -36.74 -16.76 -9.61
CA ALA A 11 -35.45 -17.34 -9.95
C ALA A 11 -34.38 -16.65 -9.09
N PHE A 12 -34.14 -17.21 -7.90
CA PHE A 12 -33.01 -16.89 -7.06
C PHE A 12 -31.73 -17.40 -7.77
N THR A 13 -31.04 -16.56 -8.50
CA THR A 13 -29.76 -16.91 -9.14
C THR A 13 -28.73 -17.13 -8.04
N LEU A 14 -28.50 -18.40 -7.68
CA LEU A 14 -27.36 -18.82 -6.89
C LEU A 14 -26.09 -18.44 -7.69
N ILE A 15 -25.39 -17.39 -7.27
CA ILE A 15 -24.04 -17.09 -7.73
C ILE A 15 -23.16 -18.22 -7.20
N PRO A 16 -22.50 -19.03 -8.04
CA PRO A 16 -21.69 -20.15 -7.57
C PRO A 16 -20.53 -19.62 -6.73
N ALA A 17 -20.38 -20.14 -5.52
CA ALA A 17 -19.31 -19.81 -4.58
C ALA A 17 -17.89 -20.00 -5.19
N GLU A 18 -17.76 -20.95 -6.11
CA GLU A 18 -16.52 -21.24 -6.84
C GLU A 18 -15.90 -20.03 -7.57
N LYS A 19 -16.74 -19.10 -8.07
CA LYS A 19 -16.24 -17.89 -8.71
C LYS A 19 -15.60 -16.90 -7.73
N ILE A 20 -16.05 -16.89 -6.49
CA ILE A 20 -15.53 -16.00 -5.45
C ILE A 20 -14.16 -16.47 -4.98
N GLU A 21 -14.01 -17.78 -4.73
CA GLU A 21 -12.72 -18.36 -4.32
C GLU A 21 -11.64 -18.27 -5.40
N ALA A 22 -12.00 -18.48 -6.68
CA ALA A 22 -11.06 -18.34 -7.79
C ALA A 22 -10.58 -16.89 -7.94
N GLN A 23 -11.44 -15.90 -7.75
CA GLN A 23 -11.10 -14.50 -7.86
C GLN A 23 -10.21 -14.01 -6.70
N GLU A 24 -10.45 -14.51 -5.49
CA GLU A 24 -9.63 -14.20 -4.32
C GLU A 24 -8.23 -14.81 -4.45
N LYS A 25 -8.13 -16.04 -4.95
CA LYS A 25 -6.85 -16.70 -5.22
C LYS A 25 -6.01 -15.98 -6.26
N ASP A 26 -6.62 -15.55 -7.37
CA ASP A 26 -5.95 -14.77 -8.42
C ASP A 26 -5.39 -13.44 -7.89
N VAL A 27 -6.12 -12.75 -7.02
CA VAL A 27 -5.68 -11.49 -6.41
C VAL A 27 -4.48 -11.74 -5.49
N THR A 28 -4.54 -12.77 -4.66
CA THR A 28 -3.46 -13.12 -3.72
C THR A 28 -2.19 -13.50 -4.45
N GLU A 29 -2.27 -14.36 -5.48
CA GLU A 29 -1.12 -14.75 -6.31
C GLU A 29 -0.50 -13.52 -7.01
N ASN A 30 -1.32 -12.59 -7.47
CA ASN A 30 -0.83 -11.34 -8.08
C ASN A 30 -0.10 -10.47 -7.05
N ILE A 31 -0.63 -10.30 -5.83
CA ILE A 31 0.02 -9.50 -4.78
C ILE A 31 1.35 -10.12 -4.37
N GLN A 32 1.42 -11.43 -4.17
CA GLN A 32 2.65 -12.14 -3.86
C GLN A 32 3.71 -11.92 -4.95
N ASP A 33 3.34 -12.05 -6.20
CA ASP A 33 4.20 -11.90 -7.37
C ASP A 33 4.82 -10.50 -7.47
N ILE A 34 4.03 -9.45 -7.32
CA ILE A 34 4.53 -8.07 -7.43
C ILE A 34 5.42 -7.70 -6.25
N ILE A 35 5.17 -8.23 -5.05
CA ILE A 35 6.04 -8.07 -3.88
C ILE A 35 7.37 -8.80 -4.10
N ALA A 36 7.34 -10.06 -4.54
CA ALA A 36 8.54 -10.84 -4.81
C ALA A 36 9.41 -10.23 -5.92
N LYS A 37 8.79 -9.71 -6.96
CA LYS A 37 9.46 -9.04 -8.10
C LYS A 37 9.90 -7.61 -7.78
N LYS A 38 9.53 -7.03 -6.63
CA LYS A 38 9.74 -5.62 -6.27
C LYS A 38 9.14 -4.66 -7.32
N GLN A 39 7.94 -4.94 -7.80
CA GLN A 39 7.30 -4.19 -8.89
C GLN A 39 5.90 -3.73 -8.50
N PHE A 40 5.82 -2.86 -7.48
CA PHE A 40 4.54 -2.38 -7.00
C PHE A 40 4.56 -0.89 -6.64
N THR A 41 3.37 -0.33 -6.53
CA THR A 41 3.12 1.01 -6.00
C THR A 41 2.18 0.89 -4.81
N PHE A 42 2.61 1.40 -3.66
CA PHE A 42 1.73 1.65 -2.51
C PHE A 42 1.08 3.02 -2.68
N LEU A 43 -0.24 3.06 -2.78
CA LEU A 43 -1.04 4.29 -2.83
C LEU A 43 -1.52 4.62 -1.43
N ALA A 44 -1.09 5.77 -0.89
CA ALA A 44 -1.51 6.22 0.42
C ALA A 44 -2.89 6.91 0.34
N GLU A 45 -3.85 6.42 1.12
CA GLU A 45 -5.23 6.95 1.20
C GLU A 45 -5.48 7.72 2.49
N THR A 46 -4.79 7.36 3.57
CA THR A 46 -4.96 8.00 4.89
C THR A 46 -3.61 8.08 5.60
N ALA A 47 -3.27 9.24 6.12
CA ALA A 47 -2.13 9.44 7.01
C ALA A 47 -2.57 9.30 8.47
N VAL A 48 -1.79 8.56 9.26
CA VAL A 48 -2.01 8.27 10.68
C VAL A 48 -0.77 8.67 11.49
N PRO A 49 -0.65 9.95 11.86
CA PRO A 49 0.46 10.41 12.70
C PRO A 49 0.35 9.87 14.12
N SER A 50 1.48 9.63 14.81
CA SER A 50 1.51 9.03 16.14
C SER A 50 0.76 9.83 17.21
N ASN A 51 0.75 11.17 17.12
CA ASN A 51 0.18 12.06 18.15
C ASN A 51 -0.90 13.03 17.62
N PHE A 52 -1.39 12.80 16.41
CA PHE A 52 -2.40 13.65 15.79
C PHE A 52 -3.53 12.79 15.21
N ARG A 53 -4.65 13.43 14.87
CA ARG A 53 -5.77 12.76 14.22
C ARG A 53 -5.37 12.27 12.84
N SER A 54 -5.89 11.10 12.44
CA SER A 54 -5.78 10.61 11.08
C SER A 54 -6.38 11.60 10.08
N ARG A 55 -5.79 11.66 8.88
CA ARG A 55 -6.20 12.57 7.81
C ARG A 55 -6.36 11.80 6.51
N PRO A 56 -7.52 11.89 5.85
CA PRO A 56 -7.65 11.39 4.50
C PRO A 56 -6.71 12.17 3.57
N LEU A 57 -6.14 11.49 2.61
CA LEU A 57 -5.23 12.06 1.62
C LEU A 57 -5.96 12.23 0.29
N SER A 58 -5.64 13.32 -0.41
CA SER A 58 -5.98 13.47 -1.82
C SER A 58 -5.10 12.57 -2.69
N PHE A 59 -5.44 12.42 -3.97
CA PHE A 59 -4.66 11.62 -4.91
C PHE A 59 -3.23 12.14 -5.07
N GLY A 60 -2.29 11.23 -5.39
CA GLY A 60 -0.93 11.57 -5.76
C GLY A 60 0.13 11.31 -4.68
N TYR A 61 -0.25 10.71 -3.55
CA TYR A 61 0.72 10.30 -2.54
C TYR A 61 0.98 8.81 -2.64
N ASP A 62 2.20 8.45 -2.99
CA ASP A 62 2.59 7.07 -3.25
C ASP A 62 4.02 6.72 -2.81
N MET A 63 4.30 5.43 -2.76
CA MET A 63 5.63 4.88 -2.69
C MET A 63 5.76 3.82 -3.79
N GLN A 64 6.65 4.05 -4.73
CA GLN A 64 6.92 3.13 -5.83
C GLN A 64 8.16 2.30 -5.52
N VAL A 65 8.03 0.99 -5.67
CA VAL A 65 9.12 0.04 -5.47
C VAL A 65 9.45 -0.62 -6.81
N ALA A 66 10.72 -0.56 -7.17
CA ALA A 66 11.29 -1.25 -8.32
C ALA A 66 12.49 -2.11 -7.87
N PRO A 67 12.97 -3.05 -8.70
CA PRO A 67 14.14 -3.86 -8.37
C PRO A 67 15.40 -3.05 -8.02
N ASP A 68 15.52 -1.86 -8.60
CA ASP A 68 16.69 -0.98 -8.55
C ASP A 68 16.43 0.34 -7.81
N SER A 69 15.21 0.64 -7.42
CA SER A 69 14.87 1.93 -6.82
C SER A 69 13.62 1.91 -5.95
N VAL A 70 13.62 2.77 -4.94
CA VAL A 70 12.44 3.12 -4.14
C VAL A 70 12.22 4.62 -4.26
N ILE A 71 11.03 5.01 -4.73
CA ILE A 71 10.64 6.41 -4.88
C ILE A 71 9.49 6.66 -3.91
N SER A 72 9.66 7.60 -3.00
CA SER A 72 8.62 8.00 -2.05
C SER A 72 8.16 9.42 -2.32
N HIS A 73 6.84 9.59 -2.42
CA HIS A 73 6.17 10.89 -2.47
C HIS A 73 5.03 10.90 -1.46
N LEU A 74 5.38 10.96 -0.17
CA LEU A 74 4.43 10.93 0.92
C LEU A 74 4.43 12.25 1.70
N PRO A 75 3.26 12.73 2.19
CA PRO A 75 3.19 13.90 3.03
C PRO A 75 3.65 13.55 4.45
N TYR A 76 4.03 14.55 5.23
CA TYR A 76 4.30 14.35 6.65
C TYR A 76 3.40 15.25 7.50
N PHE A 77 2.75 14.64 8.50
CA PHE A 77 1.90 15.31 9.47
C PHE A 77 2.31 14.87 10.86
N GLY A 78 3.29 15.53 11.43
CA GLY A 78 3.79 15.16 12.76
C GLY A 78 4.75 16.23 13.29
N ARG A 79 5.33 15.94 14.44
CA ARG A 79 6.38 16.80 15.02
C ARG A 79 7.73 16.38 14.45
N ALA A 80 8.45 17.34 13.87
CA ALA A 80 9.87 17.21 13.56
C ALA A 80 10.69 17.66 14.75
N TYR A 81 11.76 16.93 15.06
CA TYR A 81 12.74 17.32 16.10
C TYR A 81 13.77 18.30 15.55
N SER A 82 13.99 18.24 14.24
CA SER A 82 14.82 19.20 13.49
C SER A 82 14.04 19.66 12.26
N ALA A 83 13.90 20.96 12.08
CA ALA A 83 13.23 21.51 10.92
C ALA A 83 14.13 21.34 9.69
N PRO A 84 13.60 20.88 8.53
CA PRO A 84 14.37 20.91 7.30
C PRO A 84 14.70 22.36 6.93
N ILE A 85 15.92 22.56 6.43
CA ILE A 85 16.39 23.89 5.98
C ILE A 85 15.52 24.40 4.82
N ASP A 86 15.00 23.50 4.01
CA ASP A 86 14.10 23.76 2.89
C ASP A 86 12.66 23.38 3.24
N PRO A 87 11.74 24.34 3.41
CA PRO A 87 10.34 24.06 3.72
C PRO A 87 9.61 23.21 2.68
N SER A 88 10.07 23.20 1.41
CA SER A 88 9.51 22.38 0.34
C SER A 88 9.76 20.88 0.55
N LYS A 89 10.74 20.52 1.35
CA LYS A 89 11.10 19.15 1.74
C LYS A 89 10.37 18.67 3.00
N GLY A 90 9.23 19.25 3.33
CA GLY A 90 8.44 18.90 4.51
C GLY A 90 7.84 17.48 4.50
N GLY A 91 7.71 16.84 3.33
CA GLY A 91 7.23 15.47 3.17
C GLY A 91 8.32 14.40 3.36
N ILE A 92 7.93 13.14 3.16
CA ILE A 92 8.82 11.97 3.03
C ILE A 92 9.01 11.74 1.53
N GLN A 93 9.88 12.56 0.93
CA GLN A 93 10.07 12.60 -0.51
C GLN A 93 11.54 12.30 -0.81
N PHE A 94 11.78 11.15 -1.43
CA PHE A 94 13.13 10.73 -1.79
C PHE A 94 13.11 9.70 -2.93
N ILE A 95 14.28 9.53 -3.54
CA ILE A 95 14.61 8.44 -4.43
C ILE A 95 15.81 7.74 -3.81
N SER A 96 15.69 6.43 -3.57
CA SER A 96 16.78 5.60 -3.08
C SER A 96 17.11 4.53 -4.10
N THR A 97 18.38 4.37 -4.41
CA THR A 97 18.92 3.33 -5.29
C THR A 97 19.83 2.33 -4.55
N ASP A 98 20.18 2.65 -3.30
CA ASP A 98 20.85 1.74 -2.38
C ASP A 98 19.97 1.49 -1.15
N PHE A 99 19.32 0.33 -1.15
CA PHE A 99 18.38 -0.06 -0.09
C PHE A 99 18.40 -1.56 0.17
N THR A 100 18.11 -1.94 1.42
CA THR A 100 17.83 -3.33 1.76
C THR A 100 16.32 -3.58 1.63
N TYR A 101 15.96 -4.73 1.05
CA TYR A 101 14.58 -5.15 0.87
C TYR A 101 14.42 -6.59 1.38
N GLN A 102 13.54 -6.78 2.34
CA GLN A 102 13.24 -8.07 2.96
C GLN A 102 11.74 -8.31 2.96
N VAL A 103 11.34 -9.55 2.72
CA VAL A 103 9.92 -9.97 2.75
C VAL A 103 9.79 -11.11 3.73
N GLU A 104 8.83 -11.00 4.63
CA GLU A 104 8.43 -12.03 5.57
C GLU A 104 6.94 -12.35 5.36
N GLU A 105 6.63 -13.63 5.22
CA GLU A 105 5.23 -14.08 5.17
C GLU A 105 4.69 -14.23 6.60
N LYS A 106 3.43 -13.85 6.80
CA LYS A 106 2.76 -13.94 8.10
C LYS A 106 1.99 -15.23 8.25
N ASP A 107 1.99 -15.82 9.44
CA ASP A 107 1.23 -17.04 9.78
C ASP A 107 -0.29 -16.92 9.52
N LYS A 108 -0.83 -15.70 9.58
CA LYS A 108 -2.27 -15.40 9.37
C LYS A 108 -2.58 -14.84 7.98
N GLY A 109 -1.69 -15.04 7.03
CA GLY A 109 -1.77 -14.51 5.68
C GLY A 109 -1.23 -13.08 5.52
N GLY A 110 -0.79 -12.77 4.28
CA GLY A 110 -0.16 -11.50 3.93
C GLY A 110 1.33 -11.44 4.23
N TRP A 111 1.93 -10.28 3.98
CA TRP A 111 3.38 -10.09 3.99
C TRP A 111 3.79 -8.85 4.78
N ILE A 112 4.99 -8.89 5.33
CA ILE A 112 5.70 -7.73 5.85
C ILE A 112 6.88 -7.47 4.92
N VAL A 113 6.89 -6.31 4.29
CA VAL A 113 8.01 -5.84 3.47
C VAL A 113 8.79 -4.80 4.28
N THR A 114 10.06 -5.08 4.56
CA THR A 114 10.96 -4.17 5.25
C THR A 114 11.89 -3.53 4.23
N ILE A 115 11.92 -2.20 4.20
CA ILE A 115 12.76 -1.40 3.31
C ILE A 115 13.64 -0.49 4.16
N LEU A 116 14.97 -0.56 3.96
CA LEU A 116 15.94 0.29 4.62
C LEU A 116 16.72 1.07 3.55
N PRO A 117 16.37 2.33 3.27
CA PRO A 117 17.19 3.20 2.42
C PRO A 117 18.54 3.46 3.08
N LYS A 118 19.65 3.34 2.35
CA LYS A 118 21.01 3.57 2.86
C LYS A 118 21.57 4.91 2.39
N ASP A 119 21.06 5.41 1.28
CA ASP A 119 21.46 6.65 0.62
C ASP A 119 20.57 7.86 1.01
N TYR A 120 19.63 7.67 1.96
CA TYR A 120 18.74 8.72 2.45
C TYR A 120 18.68 8.74 3.99
N GLY A 121 19.37 9.69 4.61
CA GLY A 121 19.60 9.71 6.07
C GLY A 121 18.40 10.09 6.94
N ASP A 122 17.32 10.63 6.40
CA ASP A 122 16.13 11.01 7.18
C ASP A 122 15.22 9.80 7.47
N VAL A 123 15.09 8.86 6.55
CA VAL A 123 14.30 7.63 6.74
C VAL A 123 15.21 6.48 7.14
N GLN A 124 15.02 5.97 8.35
CA GLN A 124 15.78 4.83 8.85
C GLN A 124 15.20 3.51 8.32
N GLN A 125 13.88 3.38 8.36
CA GLN A 125 13.21 2.13 8.05
C GLN A 125 11.76 2.35 7.68
N MET A 126 11.27 1.52 6.76
CA MET A 126 9.89 1.48 6.32
C MET A 126 9.37 0.05 6.43
N TYR A 127 8.23 -0.13 7.09
CA TYR A 127 7.55 -1.42 7.21
C TYR A 127 6.22 -1.35 6.47
N LEU A 128 6.08 -2.13 5.42
CA LEU A 128 4.83 -2.25 4.68
C LEU A 128 4.17 -3.59 5.00
N HIS A 129 3.09 -3.53 5.75
CA HIS A 129 2.23 -4.69 6.02
C HIS A 129 1.19 -4.79 4.92
N VAL A 130 1.21 -5.86 4.14
CA VAL A 130 0.29 -6.09 3.01
C VAL A 130 -0.60 -7.28 3.33
N THR A 131 -1.90 -7.15 3.11
CA THR A 131 -2.87 -8.25 3.18
C THR A 131 -2.97 -8.96 1.83
N GLU A 132 -3.51 -10.16 1.82
CA GLU A 132 -3.77 -10.96 0.61
C GLU A 132 -4.65 -10.22 -0.41
N THR A 133 -5.51 -9.33 0.05
CA THR A 133 -6.39 -8.51 -0.78
C THR A 133 -5.75 -7.21 -1.29
N GLY A 134 -4.45 -6.97 -0.96
CA GLY A 134 -3.71 -5.78 -1.38
C GLY A 134 -3.94 -4.52 -0.53
N TYR A 135 -4.77 -4.58 0.53
CA TYR A 135 -4.76 -3.51 1.51
C TYR A 135 -3.43 -3.48 2.25
N ALA A 136 -2.94 -2.30 2.54
CA ALA A 136 -1.63 -2.19 3.16
C ALA A 136 -1.54 -1.05 4.17
N THR A 137 -0.64 -1.24 5.14
CA THR A 137 -0.26 -0.21 6.11
C THR A 137 1.24 -0.03 6.03
N LEU A 138 1.67 1.17 5.65
CA LEU A 138 3.07 1.58 5.63
C LEU A 138 3.39 2.32 6.93
N HIS A 139 4.37 1.85 7.67
CA HIS A 139 4.92 2.52 8.84
C HIS A 139 6.32 3.05 8.53
N VAL A 140 6.54 4.35 8.72
CA VAL A 140 7.81 5.02 8.43
C VAL A 140 8.45 5.48 9.72
N VAL A 141 9.69 5.05 9.93
CA VAL A 141 10.55 5.47 11.04
C VAL A 141 11.61 6.43 10.49
N SER A 142 11.65 7.62 11.04
CA SER A 142 12.57 8.69 10.65
C SER A 142 13.55 9.04 11.76
N THR A 143 14.73 9.56 11.38
CA THR A 143 15.76 10.00 12.33
C THR A 143 15.36 11.30 13.04
N PHE A 144 14.79 12.24 12.30
CA PHE A 144 14.55 13.61 12.76
C PHE A 144 13.07 13.94 12.98
N ARG A 145 12.18 12.96 12.83
CA ARG A 145 10.72 13.14 12.89
C ARG A 145 10.07 12.01 13.69
N GLN A 146 8.92 12.28 14.25
CA GLN A 146 8.09 11.22 14.86
C GLN A 146 7.66 10.22 13.79
N PRO A 147 7.54 8.92 14.15
CA PRO A 147 7.01 7.92 13.22
C PRO A 147 5.60 8.28 12.72
N ILE A 148 5.31 7.89 11.50
CA ILE A 148 4.01 8.08 10.88
C ILE A 148 3.62 6.80 10.14
N SER A 149 2.32 6.50 10.14
CA SER A 149 1.76 5.40 9.36
C SER A 149 0.84 5.92 8.27
N PHE A 150 0.70 5.12 7.22
CA PHE A 150 -0.22 5.38 6.12
C PHE A 150 -1.04 4.12 5.86
N HIS A 151 -2.35 4.25 5.76
CA HIS A 151 -3.21 3.21 5.23
C HIS A 151 -3.46 3.44 3.76
N GLY A 152 -3.53 2.36 2.99
CA GLY A 152 -3.72 2.42 1.55
C GLY A 152 -3.75 1.05 0.90
N ARG A 153 -3.32 0.99 -0.36
CA ARG A 153 -3.35 -0.23 -1.16
C ARG A 153 -2.08 -0.40 -1.98
N VAL A 154 -1.70 -1.65 -2.15
CA VAL A 154 -0.65 -2.04 -3.09
C VAL A 154 -1.29 -2.39 -4.43
N LYS A 155 -0.68 -1.91 -5.50
CA LYS A 155 -1.03 -2.22 -6.89
C LYS A 155 0.22 -2.51 -7.69
N GLU A 156 0.06 -3.26 -8.77
CA GLU A 156 1.14 -3.45 -9.72
C GLU A 156 1.65 -2.09 -10.24
N ARG A 157 2.97 -1.96 -10.34
CA ARG A 157 3.59 -0.76 -10.90
C ARG A 157 3.40 -0.74 -12.40
N ARG A 158 2.65 0.22 -12.90
CA ARG A 158 2.54 0.46 -14.34
C ARG A 158 3.75 1.26 -14.80
N PHE A 159 4.60 0.63 -15.59
CA PHE A 159 5.63 1.35 -16.33
C PHE A 159 4.93 2.14 -17.45
N VAL A 160 4.82 3.44 -17.29
CA VAL A 160 4.48 4.30 -18.44
C VAL A 160 5.73 4.29 -19.31
N ARG A 161 5.70 3.54 -20.43
CA ARG A 161 6.74 3.68 -21.46
C ARG A 161 6.65 5.13 -21.95
N ALA A 162 7.66 5.93 -21.65
CA ALA A 162 7.85 7.20 -22.36
C ALA A 162 8.12 6.86 -23.82
N PHE A 163 7.26 7.36 -24.72
CA PHE A 163 7.46 7.30 -26.16
C PHE A 163 8.48 8.32 -26.59
#